data_fe8e62a0e62688e3e0c1dd2ae11de551
#
_entry.id   fe8e62a0e62688e3e0c1dd2ae11de551
#
_cell.length_a   1.000
_cell.length_b   1.000
_cell.length_c   1.000
_cell.angle_alpha   90.00
_cell.angle_beta   90.00
_cell.angle_gamma   90.00
#
_symmetry.space_group_name_H-M   'P 1'
#
loop_
_entity.id
_entity.type
_entity.pdbx_description
1 polymer ?
#
loop_
_entity_poly.entity_id
_entity_poly.type
_entity_poly.pdbx_seq_one_letter_code
_entity_poly.pdbx_strand_id
1 'polypeptide(L)'
;MSNIIAQVYTLTTSVNLLFNYLRQVKLQLYKIYRELNLPSTTEKILNTAMDCFFQHGYGAANISMVSRYVGISRVTIHKQFKSKKLLFRAVVEQHFQQNNLLLDEYRLSEEDFWLETQALIINRCEGIFDNVASSLIRADLLHAGQAYCKDLIQAEENLVKKCIQSRIEKEVTAKRLTLSNIDMSPAKLAEMIYFAPFGITVSVSGNDITLFVKNIITIFKASTKP
;
A
#
# COMPACT_ATOMS: atom_id res chain seq x y z
N MET A 1 13.89 9.94 39.68
CA MET A 1 12.83 9.76 38.67
C MET A 1 13.28 10.06 37.22
N SER A 2 13.97 11.18 36.93
CA SER A 2 14.40 11.54 35.55
C SER A 2 15.33 10.52 34.89
N ASN A 3 16.16 9.80 35.63
CA ASN A 3 17.12 8.82 35.07
C ASN A 3 16.42 7.52 34.59
N ILE A 4 15.36 7.11 35.27
CA ILE A 4 14.54 5.92 34.86
C ILE A 4 13.76 6.21 33.62
N ILE A 5 13.17 7.42 33.52
CA ILE A 5 12.41 7.86 32.33
C ILE A 5 13.32 7.93 31.10
N ALA A 6 14.54 8.46 31.25
CA ALA A 6 15.52 8.51 30.17
C ALA A 6 15.96 7.10 29.71
N GLN A 7 16.18 6.18 30.65
CA GLN A 7 16.50 4.78 30.31
C GLN A 7 15.34 4.06 29.63
N VAL A 8 14.11 4.27 30.05
CA VAL A 8 12.91 3.70 29.40
C VAL A 8 12.76 4.27 27.99
N TYR A 9 12.98 5.57 27.78
CA TYR A 9 12.96 6.20 26.45
C TYR A 9 14.05 5.63 25.53
N THR A 10 15.26 5.42 26.04
CA THR A 10 16.37 4.85 25.25
C THR A 10 16.10 3.39 24.89
N LEU A 11 15.53 2.61 25.81
CA LEU A 11 15.15 1.22 25.56
C LEU A 11 14.01 1.11 24.54
N THR A 12 12.95 1.95 24.63
CA THR A 12 11.87 1.98 23.65
C THR A 12 12.36 2.40 22.26
N THR A 13 13.26 3.37 22.16
CA THR A 13 13.85 3.79 20.88
C THR A 13 14.70 2.67 20.27
N SER A 14 15.49 1.96 21.07
CA SER A 14 16.31 0.83 20.62
C SER A 14 15.46 -0.37 20.20
N VAL A 15 14.38 -0.65 20.90
CA VAL A 15 13.42 -1.71 20.52
C VAL A 15 12.73 -1.35 19.22
N ASN A 16 12.29 -0.10 19.02
CA ASN A 16 11.67 0.34 17.77
C ASN A 16 12.64 0.29 16.58
N LEU A 17 13.91 0.64 16.79
CA LEU A 17 14.96 0.49 15.76
C LEU A 17 15.19 -0.98 15.41
N LEU A 18 15.23 -1.86 16.40
CA LEU A 18 15.38 -3.30 16.19
C LEU A 18 14.17 -3.89 15.44
N PHE A 19 12.95 -3.47 15.78
CA PHE A 19 11.71 -3.90 15.09
C PHE A 19 11.67 -3.44 13.65
N ASN A 20 12.00 -2.17 13.37
CA ASN A 20 12.11 -1.66 12.02
C ASN A 20 13.20 -2.39 11.22
N TYR A 21 14.32 -2.71 11.84
CA TYR A 21 15.39 -3.50 11.23
C TYR A 21 14.91 -4.93 10.90
N LEU A 22 14.25 -5.61 11.84
CA LEU A 22 13.71 -6.96 11.65
C LEU A 22 12.61 -6.98 10.56
N ARG A 23 11.79 -5.94 10.50
CA ARG A 23 10.79 -5.77 9.43
C ARG A 23 11.47 -5.61 8.07
N GLN A 24 12.51 -4.79 7.96
CA GLN A 24 13.28 -4.63 6.73
C GLN A 24 13.98 -5.95 6.33
N VAL A 25 14.55 -6.66 7.29
CA VAL A 25 15.16 -7.99 7.06
C VAL A 25 14.11 -8.99 6.58
N LYS A 26 12.92 -9.02 7.18
CA LYS A 26 11.81 -9.91 6.76
C LYS A 26 11.34 -9.59 5.34
N LEU A 27 11.20 -8.31 4.99
CA LEU A 27 10.87 -7.87 3.63
C LEU A 27 11.98 -8.23 2.63
N GLN A 28 13.24 -8.11 3.02
CA GLN A 28 14.39 -8.53 2.22
C GLN A 28 14.42 -10.06 2.03
N LEU A 29 14.20 -10.82 3.10
CA LEU A 29 14.10 -12.28 3.04
C LEU A 29 12.93 -12.74 2.18
N TYR A 30 11.79 -12.05 2.23
CA TYR A 30 10.65 -12.32 1.35
C TYR A 30 10.98 -12.03 -0.11
N LYS A 31 11.69 -10.93 -0.39
CA LYS A 31 12.21 -10.62 -1.75
C LYS A 31 13.17 -11.69 -2.22
N ILE A 32 14.15 -12.08 -1.39
CA ILE A 32 15.12 -13.14 -1.68
C ILE A 32 14.43 -14.49 -1.89
N TYR A 33 13.45 -14.85 -1.01
CA TYR A 33 12.65 -16.05 -1.17
C TYR A 33 11.88 -16.05 -2.49
N ARG A 34 11.34 -14.91 -2.88
CA ARG A 34 10.65 -14.71 -4.15
C ARG A 34 11.60 -14.80 -5.37
N GLU A 35 12.82 -14.32 -5.22
CA GLU A 35 13.87 -14.42 -6.24
C GLU A 35 14.44 -15.84 -6.38
N LEU A 36 14.53 -16.57 -5.26
CA LEU A 36 15.00 -17.98 -5.25
C LEU A 36 13.95 -18.96 -5.79
N ASN A 37 12.66 -18.68 -5.63
CA ASN A 37 11.60 -19.42 -6.28
C ASN A 37 11.40 -18.82 -7.67
N LEU A 38 11.86 -19.53 -8.72
CA LEU A 38 11.64 -19.12 -10.10
C LEU A 38 10.16 -18.78 -10.31
N PRO A 39 9.83 -17.52 -10.65
CA PRO A 39 8.44 -17.11 -10.79
C PRO A 39 7.75 -17.96 -11.86
N SER A 40 6.53 -18.38 -11.58
CA SER A 40 5.71 -19.12 -12.54
C SER A 40 5.56 -18.32 -13.84
N THR A 41 5.27 -19.01 -14.93
CA THR A 41 5.01 -18.34 -16.22
C THR A 41 3.95 -17.23 -16.09
N THR A 42 2.93 -17.45 -15.28
CA THR A 42 1.87 -16.47 -15.01
C THR A 42 2.42 -15.25 -14.29
N GLU A 43 3.20 -15.43 -13.23
CA GLU A 43 3.83 -14.31 -12.49
C GLU A 43 4.81 -13.52 -13.38
N LYS A 44 5.60 -14.19 -14.23
CA LYS A 44 6.46 -13.50 -15.21
C LYS A 44 5.64 -12.60 -16.14
N ILE A 45 4.52 -13.11 -16.67
CA ILE A 45 3.63 -12.34 -17.53
C ILE A 45 3.03 -11.15 -16.77
N LEU A 46 2.54 -11.35 -15.55
CA LEU A 46 1.90 -10.28 -14.76
C LEU A 46 2.89 -9.20 -14.36
N ASN A 47 4.09 -9.56 -13.89
CA ASN A 47 5.13 -8.59 -13.54
C ASN A 47 5.57 -7.77 -14.75
N THR A 48 5.83 -8.42 -15.88
CA THR A 48 6.18 -7.73 -17.13
C THR A 48 5.04 -6.87 -17.67
N ALA A 49 3.79 -7.32 -17.51
CA ALA A 49 2.62 -6.52 -17.89
C ALA A 49 2.47 -5.28 -17.00
N MET A 50 2.74 -5.39 -15.69
CA MET A 50 2.75 -4.26 -14.77
C MET A 50 3.78 -3.22 -15.21
N ASP A 51 5.03 -3.63 -15.48
CA ASP A 51 6.08 -2.73 -15.96
C ASP A 51 5.68 -2.06 -17.29
N CYS A 52 5.09 -2.83 -18.21
CA CYS A 52 4.60 -2.32 -19.48
C CYS A 52 3.49 -1.26 -19.31
N PHE A 53 2.55 -1.47 -18.39
CA PHE A 53 1.51 -0.49 -18.06
C PHE A 53 2.11 0.75 -17.39
N PHE A 54 3.06 0.60 -16.49
CA PHE A 54 3.72 1.73 -15.81
C PHE A 54 4.55 2.59 -16.75
N GLN A 55 5.15 1.98 -17.79
CA GLN A 55 5.95 2.71 -18.78
C GLN A 55 5.10 3.35 -19.88
N HIS A 56 4.01 2.73 -20.31
CA HIS A 56 3.29 3.12 -21.52
C HIS A 56 1.81 3.53 -21.27
N GLY A 57 1.30 3.32 -20.06
CA GLY A 57 -0.11 3.49 -19.74
C GLY A 57 -0.97 2.32 -20.25
N TYR A 58 -2.23 2.32 -19.81
CA TYR A 58 -3.20 1.34 -20.30
C TYR A 58 -3.51 1.55 -21.78
N GLY A 59 -3.69 2.80 -22.24
CA GLY A 59 -4.06 3.10 -23.61
C GLY A 59 -3.08 2.50 -24.62
N ALA A 60 -1.79 2.82 -24.50
CA ALA A 60 -0.74 2.44 -25.46
C ALA A 60 -0.22 1.00 -25.27
N ALA A 61 -0.18 0.46 -24.04
CA ALA A 61 0.26 -0.91 -23.78
C ALA A 61 -0.63 -1.94 -24.50
N ASN A 62 -0.02 -3.03 -24.97
CA ASN A 62 -0.74 -4.13 -25.62
C ASN A 62 -0.05 -5.48 -25.38
N ILE A 63 -0.79 -6.57 -25.62
CA ILE A 63 -0.32 -7.93 -25.37
C ILE A 63 0.92 -8.26 -26.22
N SER A 64 1.09 -7.65 -27.39
CA SER A 64 2.28 -7.87 -28.23
C SER A 64 3.54 -7.26 -27.61
N MET A 65 3.43 -6.11 -26.93
CA MET A 65 4.53 -5.50 -26.18
C MET A 65 4.91 -6.39 -24.99
N VAL A 66 3.92 -6.83 -24.20
CA VAL A 66 4.16 -7.76 -23.07
C VAL A 66 4.81 -9.04 -23.56
N SER A 67 4.31 -9.65 -24.63
CA SER A 67 4.89 -10.86 -25.26
C SER A 67 6.37 -10.69 -25.60
N ARG A 68 6.72 -9.56 -26.21
CA ARG A 68 8.10 -9.23 -26.60
C ARG A 68 9.01 -9.06 -25.38
N TYR A 69 8.53 -8.36 -24.33
CA TYR A 69 9.33 -8.08 -23.15
C TYR A 69 9.53 -9.31 -22.26
N VAL A 70 8.51 -10.16 -22.14
CA VAL A 70 8.60 -11.37 -21.31
C VAL A 70 9.25 -12.55 -22.05
N GLY A 71 9.38 -12.49 -23.37
CA GLY A 71 9.87 -13.60 -24.20
C GLY A 71 8.91 -14.79 -24.34
N ILE A 72 7.60 -14.57 -24.09
CA ILE A 72 6.55 -15.59 -24.16
C ILE A 72 5.62 -15.28 -25.33
N SER A 73 5.20 -16.30 -26.08
CA SER A 73 4.38 -16.11 -27.27
C SER A 73 3.03 -15.46 -26.96
N ARG A 74 2.54 -14.62 -27.88
CA ARG A 74 1.20 -14.01 -27.78
C ARG A 74 0.10 -15.06 -27.59
N VAL A 75 0.26 -16.22 -28.24
CA VAL A 75 -0.71 -17.34 -28.13
C VAL A 75 -0.76 -17.85 -26.70
N THR A 76 0.39 -18.00 -26.06
CA THR A 76 0.49 -18.44 -24.66
C THR A 76 -0.16 -17.43 -23.73
N ILE A 77 0.11 -16.12 -23.91
CA ILE A 77 -0.51 -15.06 -23.11
C ILE A 77 -2.04 -15.04 -23.32
N HIS A 78 -2.50 -15.15 -24.58
CA HIS A 78 -3.95 -15.17 -24.87
C HIS A 78 -4.68 -16.42 -24.34
N LYS A 79 -4.00 -17.54 -24.18
CA LYS A 79 -4.57 -18.73 -23.51
C LYS A 79 -4.91 -18.44 -22.04
N GLN A 80 -4.08 -17.67 -21.36
CA GLN A 80 -4.26 -17.31 -19.93
C GLN A 80 -5.14 -16.07 -19.76
N PHE A 81 -4.87 -15.03 -20.57
CA PHE A 81 -5.56 -13.74 -20.49
C PHE A 81 -6.21 -13.41 -21.83
N LYS A 82 -7.51 -13.65 -21.94
CA LYS A 82 -8.27 -13.53 -23.20
C LYS A 82 -8.29 -12.11 -23.81
N SER A 83 -7.93 -11.07 -23.05
CA SER A 83 -7.90 -9.67 -23.48
C SER A 83 -6.93 -8.84 -22.64
N LYS A 84 -6.54 -7.65 -23.17
CA LYS A 84 -5.79 -6.65 -22.40
C LYS A 84 -6.49 -6.25 -21.10
N LYS A 85 -7.81 -6.12 -21.13
CA LYS A 85 -8.63 -5.83 -19.97
C LYS A 85 -8.47 -6.90 -18.88
N LEU A 86 -8.54 -8.19 -19.23
CA LEU A 86 -8.40 -9.28 -18.26
C LEU A 86 -6.95 -9.39 -17.74
N LEU A 87 -5.94 -9.13 -18.59
CA LEU A 87 -4.57 -9.05 -18.17
C LEU A 87 -4.36 -7.90 -17.18
N PHE A 88 -4.90 -6.72 -17.46
CA PHE A 88 -4.82 -5.55 -16.57
C PHE A 88 -5.50 -5.82 -15.23
N ARG A 89 -6.70 -6.41 -15.22
CA ARG A 89 -7.38 -6.82 -13.99
C ARG A 89 -6.53 -7.78 -13.15
N ALA A 90 -5.92 -8.78 -13.78
CA ALA A 90 -5.06 -9.74 -13.07
C ALA A 90 -3.79 -9.07 -12.49
N VAL A 91 -3.24 -8.08 -13.20
CA VAL A 91 -2.12 -7.26 -12.67
C VAL A 91 -2.55 -6.46 -11.43
N VAL A 92 -3.70 -5.80 -11.48
CA VAL A 92 -4.24 -5.04 -10.32
C VAL A 92 -4.54 -5.97 -9.15
N GLU A 93 -5.14 -7.12 -9.40
CA GLU A 93 -5.42 -8.12 -8.36
C GLU A 93 -4.14 -8.65 -7.71
N GLN A 94 -3.12 -9.00 -8.50
CA GLN A 94 -1.81 -9.41 -7.98
C GLN A 94 -1.17 -8.32 -7.10
N HIS A 95 -1.24 -7.06 -7.54
CA HIS A 95 -0.72 -5.93 -6.78
C HIS A 95 -1.41 -5.81 -5.40
N PHE A 96 -2.74 -5.90 -5.35
CA PHE A 96 -3.47 -5.87 -4.08
C PHE A 96 -3.14 -7.06 -3.19
N GLN A 97 -3.03 -8.27 -3.74
CA GLN A 97 -2.64 -9.47 -2.96
C GLN A 97 -1.26 -9.30 -2.30
N GLN A 98 -0.30 -8.68 -3.00
CA GLN A 98 1.03 -8.40 -2.43
C GLN A 98 0.96 -7.39 -1.28
N ASN A 99 0.12 -6.37 -1.40
CA ASN A 99 -0.08 -5.36 -0.36
C ASN A 99 -0.85 -5.91 0.85
N ASN A 100 -1.65 -6.96 0.68
CA ASN A 100 -2.42 -7.57 1.78
C ASN A 100 -1.55 -8.27 2.81
N LEU A 101 -0.34 -8.71 2.45
CA LEU A 101 0.63 -9.24 3.42
C LEU A 101 1.01 -8.18 4.47
N LEU A 102 1.22 -6.93 4.05
CA LEU A 102 1.50 -5.81 4.95
C LEU A 102 0.28 -5.45 5.81
N LEU A 103 -0.92 -5.64 5.28
CA LEU A 103 -2.16 -5.38 6.00
C LEU A 103 -2.40 -6.40 7.11
N ASP A 104 -2.07 -7.68 6.89
CA ASP A 104 -2.13 -8.70 7.93
C ASP A 104 -1.11 -8.44 9.05
N GLU A 105 0.10 -8.00 8.72
CA GLU A 105 1.09 -7.58 9.72
C GLU A 105 0.58 -6.37 10.52
N TYR A 106 0.04 -5.35 9.86
CA TYR A 106 -0.55 -4.18 10.51
C TYR A 106 -1.69 -4.58 11.47
N ARG A 107 -2.58 -5.47 11.04
CA ARG A 107 -3.73 -5.93 11.84
C ARG A 107 -3.33 -6.62 13.13
N LEU A 108 -2.24 -7.38 13.09
CA LEU A 108 -1.74 -8.19 14.22
C LEU A 108 -0.71 -7.45 15.09
N SER A 109 -0.23 -6.30 14.65
CA SER A 109 0.79 -5.52 15.36
C SER A 109 0.27 -5.00 16.71
N GLU A 110 1.15 -5.04 17.72
CA GLU A 110 0.96 -4.41 19.04
C GLU A 110 1.77 -3.11 19.20
N GLU A 111 2.45 -2.69 18.14
CA GLU A 111 3.26 -1.49 18.10
C GLU A 111 2.42 -0.20 18.08
N ASP A 112 3.10 0.97 18.19
CA ASP A 112 2.43 2.29 18.16
C ASP A 112 1.51 2.41 16.94
N PHE A 113 0.22 2.57 17.20
CA PHE A 113 -0.82 2.64 16.20
C PHE A 113 -0.54 3.68 15.11
N TRP A 114 -0.09 4.88 15.51
CA TRP A 114 0.13 5.97 14.56
C TRP A 114 1.36 5.76 13.70
N LEU A 115 2.43 5.18 14.28
CA LEU A 115 3.64 4.84 13.54
C LEU A 115 3.34 3.76 12.49
N GLU A 116 2.63 2.71 12.88
CA GLU A 116 2.24 1.62 11.98
C GLU A 116 1.24 2.08 10.91
N THR A 117 0.27 2.93 11.27
CA THR A 117 -0.69 3.50 10.32
C THR A 117 0.02 4.39 9.30
N GLN A 118 0.97 5.23 9.75
CA GLN A 118 1.78 6.04 8.85
C GLN A 118 2.56 5.17 7.85
N ALA A 119 3.23 4.13 8.33
CA ALA A 119 4.00 3.21 7.49
C ALA A 119 3.11 2.46 6.49
N LEU A 120 1.93 1.99 6.92
CA LEU A 120 0.94 1.36 6.05
C LEU A 120 0.53 2.28 4.91
N ILE A 121 0.15 3.51 5.22
CA ILE A 121 -0.34 4.48 4.22
C ILE A 121 0.79 4.90 3.26
N ILE A 122 2.00 5.16 3.76
CA ILE A 122 3.16 5.49 2.91
C ILE A 122 3.43 4.36 1.92
N ASN A 123 3.55 3.11 2.39
CA ASN A 123 3.80 1.95 1.52
C ASN A 123 2.73 1.79 0.44
N ARG A 124 1.47 2.08 0.75
CA ARG A 124 0.37 1.98 -0.21
C ARG A 124 0.40 3.10 -1.24
N CYS A 125 0.80 4.30 -0.85
CA CYS A 125 0.92 5.43 -1.78
C CYS A 125 2.14 5.28 -2.70
N GLU A 126 3.31 4.95 -2.15
CA GLU A 126 4.55 4.79 -2.90
C GLU A 126 4.46 3.64 -3.91
N GLY A 127 3.91 2.49 -3.50
CA GLY A 127 3.86 1.29 -4.35
C GLY A 127 3.06 1.45 -5.65
N ILE A 128 2.11 2.40 -5.70
CA ILE A 128 1.26 2.61 -6.89
C ILE A 128 1.86 3.64 -7.85
N PHE A 129 2.66 4.60 -7.36
CA PHE A 129 2.96 5.81 -8.13
C PHE A 129 4.43 6.06 -8.42
N ASP A 130 5.37 5.45 -7.67
CA ASP A 130 6.79 5.75 -7.83
C ASP A 130 7.42 5.22 -9.12
N ASN A 131 6.85 4.17 -9.70
CA ASN A 131 7.37 3.52 -10.91
C ASN A 131 6.67 3.95 -12.20
N VAL A 132 5.72 4.88 -12.13
CA VAL A 132 4.97 5.34 -13.30
C VAL A 132 5.72 6.46 -14.02
N ALA A 133 5.96 6.28 -15.31
CA ALA A 133 6.86 7.12 -16.10
C ALA A 133 6.44 8.61 -16.20
N SER A 134 5.15 8.94 -16.05
CA SER A 134 4.66 10.32 -16.06
C SER A 134 3.29 10.49 -15.41
N SER A 135 2.92 11.74 -15.09
CA SER A 135 1.59 12.08 -14.57
C SER A 135 0.46 11.75 -15.55
N LEU A 136 0.69 11.87 -16.86
CA LEU A 136 -0.28 11.50 -17.89
C LEU A 136 -0.54 9.99 -17.89
N ILE A 137 0.52 9.18 -17.79
CA ILE A 137 0.39 7.72 -17.70
C ILE A 137 -0.33 7.33 -16.41
N ARG A 138 -0.04 8.01 -15.31
CA ARG A 138 -0.74 7.81 -14.03
C ARG A 138 -2.24 8.08 -14.17
N ALA A 139 -2.62 9.18 -14.79
CA ALA A 139 -4.02 9.52 -15.04
C ALA A 139 -4.72 8.45 -15.91
N ASP A 140 -4.07 7.96 -16.95
CA ASP A 140 -4.58 6.89 -17.82
C ASP A 140 -4.78 5.56 -17.04
N LEU A 141 -3.83 5.20 -16.17
CA LEU A 141 -3.93 4.00 -15.33
C LEU A 141 -5.04 4.11 -14.28
N LEU A 142 -5.20 5.29 -13.65
CA LEU A 142 -6.30 5.54 -12.71
C LEU A 142 -7.66 5.46 -13.40
N HIS A 143 -7.78 6.05 -14.61
CA HIS A 143 -9.00 5.94 -15.42
C HIS A 143 -9.30 4.49 -15.80
N ALA A 144 -8.32 3.74 -16.27
CA ALA A 144 -8.47 2.32 -16.59
C ALA A 144 -8.82 1.48 -15.34
N GLY A 145 -8.24 1.80 -14.19
CA GLY A 145 -8.59 1.18 -12.90
C GLY A 145 -10.07 1.37 -12.57
N GLN A 146 -10.56 2.60 -12.63
CA GLN A 146 -11.98 2.90 -12.39
C GLN A 146 -12.91 2.24 -13.43
N ALA A 147 -12.51 2.19 -14.69
CA ALA A 147 -13.32 1.61 -15.75
C ALA A 147 -13.39 0.08 -15.71
N TYR A 148 -12.31 -0.59 -15.29
CA TYR A 148 -12.17 -2.04 -15.46
C TYR A 148 -11.95 -2.82 -14.16
N CYS A 149 -11.57 -2.17 -13.06
CA CYS A 149 -11.21 -2.81 -11.79
C CYS A 149 -11.97 -2.22 -10.59
N LYS A 150 -13.08 -1.51 -10.82
CA LYS A 150 -13.83 -0.81 -9.76
C LYS A 150 -14.20 -1.74 -8.60
N ASP A 151 -14.62 -2.96 -8.90
CA ASP A 151 -14.96 -4.00 -7.92
C ASP A 151 -13.74 -4.40 -7.07
N LEU A 152 -12.58 -4.60 -7.68
CA LEU A 152 -11.33 -4.93 -6.98
C LEU A 152 -10.87 -3.76 -6.09
N ILE A 153 -10.91 -2.54 -6.62
CA ILE A 153 -10.55 -1.32 -5.89
C ILE A 153 -11.47 -1.14 -4.68
N GLN A 154 -12.78 -1.31 -4.85
CA GLN A 154 -13.74 -1.17 -3.76
C GLN A 154 -13.57 -2.25 -2.68
N ALA A 155 -13.27 -3.48 -3.08
CA ALA A 155 -13.01 -4.57 -2.13
C ALA A 155 -11.75 -4.28 -1.29
N GLU A 156 -10.68 -3.83 -1.94
CA GLU A 156 -9.41 -3.46 -1.30
C GLU A 156 -9.58 -2.26 -0.35
N GLU A 157 -10.26 -1.21 -0.80
CA GLU A 157 -10.60 -0.04 0.01
C GLU A 157 -11.34 -0.44 1.29
N ASN A 158 -12.39 -1.27 1.16
CA ASN A 158 -13.18 -1.73 2.29
C ASN A 158 -12.35 -2.58 3.26
N LEU A 159 -11.45 -3.42 2.74
CA LEU A 159 -10.56 -4.24 3.56
C LEU A 159 -9.63 -3.37 4.40
N VAL A 160 -8.95 -2.41 3.78
CA VAL A 160 -8.01 -1.50 4.46
C VAL A 160 -8.72 -0.65 5.51
N LYS A 161 -9.85 -0.04 5.15
CA LYS A 161 -10.65 0.78 6.09
C LYS A 161 -11.08 -0.02 7.31
N LYS A 162 -11.55 -1.27 7.12
CA LYS A 162 -11.91 -2.16 8.24
C LYS A 162 -10.73 -2.51 9.13
N CYS A 163 -9.54 -2.74 8.56
CA CYS A 163 -8.35 -3.01 9.36
C CYS A 163 -7.95 -1.80 10.21
N ILE A 164 -7.94 -0.60 9.63
CA ILE A 164 -7.65 0.65 10.36
C ILE A 164 -8.71 0.88 11.44
N GLN A 165 -10.00 0.73 11.12
CA GLN A 165 -11.10 0.87 12.06
C GLN A 165 -10.94 -0.05 13.27
N SER A 166 -10.67 -1.33 13.04
CA SER A 166 -10.49 -2.33 14.11
C SER A 166 -9.33 -1.96 15.04
N ARG A 167 -8.22 -1.43 14.49
CA ARG A 167 -7.10 -0.93 15.29
C ARG A 167 -7.48 0.31 16.10
N ILE A 168 -8.23 1.27 15.52
CA ILE A 168 -8.75 2.44 16.26
C ILE A 168 -9.64 1.99 17.42
N GLU A 169 -10.56 1.06 17.21
CA GLU A 169 -11.44 0.53 18.25
C GLU A 169 -10.66 -0.10 19.40
N LYS A 170 -9.59 -0.84 19.09
CA LYS A 170 -8.67 -1.40 20.09
C LYS A 170 -7.96 -0.32 20.90
N GLU A 171 -7.46 0.73 20.26
CA GLU A 171 -6.79 1.86 20.92
C GLU A 171 -7.75 2.68 21.81
N VAL A 172 -8.99 2.91 21.35
CA VAL A 172 -10.04 3.58 22.13
C VAL A 172 -10.41 2.76 23.36
N THR A 173 -10.61 1.45 23.20
CA THR A 173 -10.93 0.55 24.32
C THR A 173 -9.81 0.52 25.37
N ALA A 174 -8.57 0.57 24.91
CA ALA A 174 -7.37 0.63 25.76
C ALA A 174 -7.09 2.03 26.35
N LYS A 175 -7.94 3.04 26.05
CA LYS A 175 -7.78 4.44 26.47
C LYS A 175 -6.47 5.09 26.02
N ARG A 176 -5.86 4.59 24.95
CA ARG A 176 -4.68 5.19 24.31
C ARG A 176 -5.05 6.21 23.23
N LEU A 177 -6.32 6.23 22.82
CA LEU A 177 -6.89 7.15 21.84
C LEU A 177 -8.29 7.56 22.27
N THR A 178 -8.68 8.84 22.06
CA THR A 178 -10.05 9.33 22.24
C THR A 178 -10.58 9.94 20.95
N LEU A 179 -11.88 9.79 20.71
CA LEU A 179 -12.58 10.38 19.57
C LEU A 179 -13.50 11.53 19.98
N SER A 180 -13.65 11.77 21.29
CA SER A 180 -14.54 12.83 21.84
C SER A 180 -14.12 14.22 21.38
N ASN A 181 -12.82 14.45 21.15
CA ASN A 181 -12.30 15.75 20.73
C ASN A 181 -12.64 16.12 19.29
N ILE A 182 -13.00 15.15 18.46
CA ILE A 182 -13.24 15.32 17.02
C ILE A 182 -14.63 14.91 16.57
N ASP A 183 -15.49 14.46 17.50
CA ASP A 183 -16.86 14.00 17.24
C ASP A 183 -16.96 13.04 16.01
N MET A 184 -16.09 12.03 15.99
CA MET A 184 -16.04 11.06 14.91
C MET A 184 -16.21 9.64 15.41
N SER A 185 -16.80 8.78 14.59
CA SER A 185 -16.76 7.33 14.81
C SER A 185 -15.42 6.74 14.37
N PRO A 186 -15.01 5.56 14.90
CA PRO A 186 -13.83 4.84 14.43
C PRO A 186 -13.84 4.59 12.91
N ALA A 187 -15.01 4.27 12.35
CA ALA A 187 -15.17 4.05 10.91
C ALA A 187 -14.91 5.34 10.12
N LYS A 188 -15.38 6.49 10.61
CA LYS A 188 -15.17 7.78 9.92
C LYS A 188 -13.73 8.24 9.98
N LEU A 189 -13.05 8.06 11.11
CA LEU A 189 -11.62 8.33 11.21
C LEU A 189 -10.80 7.41 10.28
N ALA A 190 -11.12 6.12 10.22
CA ALA A 190 -10.47 5.17 9.31
C ALA A 190 -10.66 5.57 7.83
N GLU A 191 -11.86 6.02 7.47
CA GLU A 191 -12.17 6.53 6.13
C GLU A 191 -11.32 7.77 5.80
N MET A 192 -11.21 8.73 6.73
CA MET A 192 -10.40 9.92 6.54
C MET A 192 -8.91 9.61 6.42
N ILE A 193 -8.38 8.72 7.27
CA ILE A 193 -6.99 8.25 7.19
C ILE A 193 -6.72 7.61 5.82
N TYR A 194 -7.66 6.82 5.32
CA TYR A 194 -7.52 6.15 4.02
C TYR A 194 -7.53 7.15 2.86
N PHE A 195 -8.49 8.09 2.82
CA PHE A 195 -8.68 8.96 1.65
C PHE A 195 -7.80 10.21 1.64
N ALA A 196 -7.40 10.75 2.80
CA ALA A 196 -6.64 12.00 2.86
C ALA A 196 -5.37 12.00 1.99
N PRO A 197 -4.56 10.93 1.91
CA PRO A 197 -3.38 10.88 1.07
C PRO A 197 -3.70 10.79 -0.42
N PHE A 198 -4.80 10.14 -0.81
CA PHE A 198 -5.12 9.91 -2.22
C PHE A 198 -5.45 11.20 -2.99
N GLY A 199 -5.98 12.23 -2.33
CA GLY A 199 -6.25 13.51 -2.96
C GLY A 199 -4.99 14.22 -3.50
N ILE A 200 -3.83 13.90 -2.95
CA ILE A 200 -2.54 14.50 -3.32
C ILE A 200 -1.75 13.64 -4.29
N THR A 201 -1.90 12.32 -4.25
CA THR A 201 -1.13 11.38 -5.09
C THR A 201 -1.26 11.65 -6.59
N VAL A 202 -2.30 12.36 -7.01
CA VAL A 202 -2.50 12.76 -8.42
C VAL A 202 -1.57 13.91 -8.82
N SER A 203 -1.14 14.76 -7.86
CA SER A 203 -0.49 16.05 -8.12
C SER A 203 0.98 16.14 -7.70
N VAL A 204 1.50 15.18 -6.93
CA VAL A 204 2.76 15.33 -6.17
C VAL A 204 3.72 14.15 -6.41
N SER A 205 5.02 14.37 -6.32
CA SER A 205 6.09 13.37 -6.46
C SER A 205 6.33 12.58 -5.15
N GLY A 206 6.97 11.41 -5.23
CA GLY A 206 7.12 10.46 -4.13
C GLY A 206 7.59 11.04 -2.77
N ASN A 207 8.64 11.88 -2.75
CA ASN A 207 9.14 12.48 -1.49
C ASN A 207 8.11 13.39 -0.81
N ASP A 208 7.29 14.09 -1.59
CA ASP A 208 6.27 14.98 -1.09
C ASP A 208 5.07 14.21 -0.51
N ILE A 209 4.78 13.01 -1.05
CA ILE A 209 3.73 12.12 -0.53
C ILE A 209 4.09 11.66 0.89
N THR A 210 5.32 11.23 1.12
CA THR A 210 5.80 10.80 2.45
C THR A 210 5.68 11.92 3.48
N LEU A 211 6.09 13.14 3.13
CA LEU A 211 5.98 14.31 4.02
C LEU A 211 4.52 14.65 4.31
N PHE A 212 3.67 14.60 3.28
CA PHE A 212 2.25 14.88 3.43
C PHE A 212 1.56 13.85 4.35
N VAL A 213 1.81 12.56 4.13
CA VAL A 213 1.26 11.51 5.01
C VAL A 213 1.72 11.71 6.45
N LYS A 214 2.99 12.02 6.70
CA LYS A 214 3.51 12.32 8.04
C LYS A 214 2.76 13.49 8.69
N ASN A 215 2.53 14.57 7.96
CA ASN A 215 1.82 15.75 8.46
C ASN A 215 0.35 15.43 8.79
N ILE A 216 -0.37 14.74 7.91
CA ILE A 216 -1.76 14.32 8.14
C ILE A 216 -1.87 13.40 9.37
N ILE A 217 -1.01 12.39 9.46
CA ILE A 217 -0.99 11.47 10.62
C ILE A 217 -0.66 12.24 11.90
N THR A 218 0.24 13.22 11.87
CA THR A 218 0.54 14.07 13.02
C THR A 218 -0.69 14.86 13.49
N ILE A 219 -1.50 15.38 12.56
CA ILE A 219 -2.75 16.08 12.87
C ILE A 219 -3.75 15.12 13.55
N PHE A 220 -3.98 13.95 12.95
CA PHE A 220 -4.88 12.95 13.54
C PHE A 220 -4.41 12.49 14.93
N LYS A 221 -3.10 12.23 15.10
CA LYS A 221 -2.51 11.87 16.38
C LYS A 221 -2.72 12.94 17.44
N ALA A 222 -2.53 14.22 17.08
CA ALA A 222 -2.71 15.34 17.99
C ALA A 222 -4.17 15.51 18.41
N SER A 223 -5.12 15.37 17.48
CA SER A 223 -6.55 15.56 17.69
C SER A 223 -7.22 14.41 18.47
N THR A 224 -6.57 13.27 18.59
CA THR A 224 -7.12 12.06 19.23
C THR A 224 -6.39 11.67 20.53
N LYS A 225 -5.58 12.58 21.08
CA LYS A 225 -4.96 12.36 22.39
C LYS A 225 -6.01 12.26 23.49
N PRO A 226 -5.91 11.26 24.40
CA PRO A 226 -6.76 11.15 25.59
C PRO A 226 -6.66 12.37 26.50
#